data_ab51c226de70dd60340cd3a70a202b78
#
_entry.id   ab51c226de70dd60340cd3a70a202b78
#
_cell.length_a   1.000
_cell.length_b   1.000
_cell.length_c   1.000
_cell.angle_alpha   90.00
_cell.angle_beta   90.00
_cell.angle_gamma   90.00
#
_symmetry.space_group_name_H-M   'P 1'
#
loop_
_entity.id
_entity.type
_entity.pdbx_description
1 polymer ?
#
loop_
_entity_poly.entity_id
_entity_poly.type
_entity_poly.pdbx_seq_one_letter_code
_entity_poly.pdbx_strand_id
1 'polypeptide(L)'
;MREIIIDNFAGGGGASTGIENATGRGPDEAINHDPEAVAMHEANHPFTRHHCENIWDVEPRDIAQGRSVALVWLSPDCRHFSKAKGGAPVSKRVRGLAWIALRYALQVKPRYFMLENVEEFQTWGPLAEDGQPCKSRKGDTFKAFVQMLGKGIPSVERQGHPAVSEVRSVLGLDKVELGRLVRGMGYRVEWRELTACHYGAPTSRKRFFLIASRDDGPVTWPVATHGEPGSEAVRKGFLKPWPVFADCIDWSIPCPSIFWTKEEARAHGFPRIKRPLADKTLARIAKGLKKFVIDNPNPFIAPNCVAPFITEMANGSSQRNMAADEPMRTHCAQVKGGHFAMVAPVLVRHFGKSTAADIDSPAPTIMGGADKSVLVAAFLSKYYGGVVGVGADKPAPTITTVDHNALVTSYLVKMRGQCHSQDVREPMPVVTAGGKHLAEVRAFLIKYYGTAVGAPLDEPMHTATTNDRFGLVTIHGDQYQIVDIGLRMFKRHELFAGNGFPPDYIIDHDVHGNPITEESAIARCGNAVPPQFAEALVRANLPELCTDKIEQAA
;
A
#
# COMPACT_ATOMS: atom_id res chain seq x y z
N MET A 1 -6.68 35.02 -17.34
CA MET A 1 -6.46 34.44 -15.98
C MET A 1 -6.17 32.99 -16.11
N ARG A 2 -5.23 32.45 -15.30
CA ARG A 2 -4.91 31.02 -15.26
C ARG A 2 -6.12 30.23 -14.72
N GLU A 3 -6.42 29.10 -15.32
CA GLU A 3 -7.40 28.16 -14.82
C GLU A 3 -6.93 27.52 -13.50
N ILE A 4 -7.86 27.24 -12.61
CA ILE A 4 -7.58 26.63 -11.30
C ILE A 4 -7.86 25.14 -11.28
N ILE A 5 -7.21 24.45 -10.34
CA ILE A 5 -7.40 23.03 -10.01
C ILE A 5 -7.93 22.94 -8.58
N ILE A 6 -8.98 22.16 -8.39
CA ILE A 6 -9.65 21.96 -7.10
C ILE A 6 -9.57 20.49 -6.74
N ASP A 7 -9.03 20.15 -5.55
CA ASP A 7 -9.01 18.80 -5.00
C ASP A 7 -10.04 18.66 -3.86
N ASN A 8 -11.11 17.92 -4.13
CA ASN A 8 -12.12 17.61 -3.12
C ASN A 8 -11.86 16.24 -2.49
N PHE A 9 -12.05 16.16 -1.18
CA PHE A 9 -11.70 15.00 -0.36
C PHE A 9 -10.18 14.73 -0.37
N ALA A 10 -9.38 15.81 -0.38
CA ALA A 10 -7.93 15.80 -0.60
C ALA A 10 -7.14 14.86 0.33
N GLY A 11 -7.71 14.51 1.52
CA GLY A 11 -7.12 13.54 2.44
C GLY A 11 -5.70 13.89 2.83
N GLY A 12 -4.80 12.91 2.77
CA GLY A 12 -3.37 13.09 3.02
C GLY A 12 -2.56 13.52 1.79
N GLY A 13 -3.18 14.13 0.76
CA GLY A 13 -2.48 14.79 -0.35
C GLY A 13 -2.01 13.91 -1.50
N GLY A 14 -2.42 12.64 -1.59
CA GLY A 14 -1.92 11.76 -2.65
C GLY A 14 -2.28 12.22 -4.07
N ALA A 15 -3.51 12.65 -4.30
CA ALA A 15 -3.94 13.20 -5.58
C ALA A 15 -3.26 14.55 -5.85
N SER A 16 -3.20 15.43 -4.85
CA SER A 16 -2.53 16.74 -4.93
C SER A 16 -1.05 16.60 -5.29
N THR A 17 -0.33 15.65 -4.68
CA THR A 17 1.06 15.34 -5.03
C THR A 17 1.20 14.90 -6.49
N GLY A 18 0.31 14.03 -6.97
CA GLY A 18 0.32 13.61 -8.38
C GLY A 18 -0.01 14.75 -9.36
N ILE A 19 -0.94 15.64 -9.00
CA ILE A 19 -1.24 16.86 -9.75
C ILE A 19 -0.01 17.76 -9.79
N GLU A 20 0.67 17.95 -8.66
CA GLU A 20 1.89 18.75 -8.55
C GLU A 20 3.03 18.16 -9.39
N ASN A 21 3.23 16.85 -9.34
CA ASN A 21 4.20 16.16 -10.20
C ASN A 21 3.93 16.35 -11.70
N ALA A 22 2.66 16.45 -12.09
CA ALA A 22 2.30 16.67 -13.49
C ALA A 22 2.49 18.13 -13.91
N THR A 23 2.03 19.08 -13.09
CA THR A 23 1.86 20.48 -13.48
C THR A 23 2.95 21.41 -12.95
N GLY A 24 3.84 20.92 -12.08
CA GLY A 24 4.83 21.72 -11.36
C GLY A 24 4.24 22.61 -10.25
N ARG A 25 2.95 22.41 -9.90
CA ARG A 25 2.25 23.13 -8.82
C ARG A 25 1.15 22.28 -8.21
N GLY A 26 0.91 22.42 -6.92
CA GLY A 26 -0.24 21.82 -6.25
C GLY A 26 -1.57 22.36 -6.78
N PRO A 27 -2.71 21.76 -6.39
CA PRO A 27 -4.03 22.31 -6.63
C PRO A 27 -4.14 23.74 -6.02
N ASP A 28 -5.00 24.59 -6.60
CA ASP A 28 -5.21 25.93 -6.07
C ASP A 28 -6.06 25.92 -4.79
N GLU A 29 -7.00 24.97 -4.72
CA GLU A 29 -7.93 24.81 -3.58
C GLU A 29 -8.00 23.33 -3.19
N ALA A 30 -7.98 23.03 -1.90
CA ALA A 30 -8.13 21.68 -1.35
C ALA A 30 -9.19 21.65 -0.24
N ILE A 31 -10.13 20.72 -0.30
CA ILE A 31 -11.23 20.60 0.64
C ILE A 31 -11.19 19.25 1.35
N ASN A 32 -11.22 19.28 2.69
CA ASN A 32 -11.42 18.07 3.51
C ASN A 32 -12.06 18.47 4.85
N HIS A 33 -12.90 17.59 5.40
CA HIS A 33 -13.57 17.82 6.69
C HIS A 33 -12.75 17.38 7.90
N ASP A 34 -11.66 16.66 7.69
CA ASP A 34 -10.83 16.09 8.74
C ASP A 34 -9.63 17.00 9.00
N PRO A 35 -9.55 17.66 10.17
CA PRO A 35 -8.48 18.61 10.46
C PRO A 35 -7.08 18.00 10.48
N GLU A 36 -6.94 16.73 10.87
CA GLU A 36 -5.62 16.06 10.82
C GLU A 36 -5.17 15.78 9.38
N ALA A 37 -6.13 15.50 8.47
CA ALA A 37 -5.83 15.35 7.04
C ALA A 37 -5.44 16.70 6.43
N VAL A 38 -6.17 17.77 6.76
CA VAL A 38 -5.84 19.14 6.31
C VAL A 38 -4.46 19.55 6.81
N ALA A 39 -4.14 19.31 8.09
CA ALA A 39 -2.85 19.66 8.68
C ALA A 39 -1.66 18.98 7.97
N MET A 40 -1.77 17.68 7.63
CA MET A 40 -0.76 16.98 6.84
C MET A 40 -0.68 17.53 5.41
N HIS A 41 -1.83 17.79 4.80
CA HIS A 41 -1.91 18.33 3.44
C HIS A 41 -1.25 19.70 3.33
N GLU A 42 -1.52 20.57 4.29
CA GLU A 42 -0.98 21.93 4.39
C GLU A 42 0.56 21.93 4.50
N ALA A 43 1.11 21.00 5.29
CA ALA A 43 2.55 20.85 5.44
C ALA A 43 3.25 20.50 4.12
N ASN A 44 2.57 19.76 3.24
CA ASN A 44 3.13 19.28 1.98
C ASN A 44 2.76 20.16 0.77
N HIS A 45 1.66 20.92 0.84
CA HIS A 45 1.17 21.77 -0.25
C HIS A 45 0.90 23.21 0.25
N PRO A 46 1.94 23.95 0.69
CA PRO A 46 1.78 25.25 1.37
C PRO A 46 1.23 26.36 0.48
N PHE A 47 1.24 26.19 -0.83
CA PHE A 47 0.68 27.17 -1.78
C PHE A 47 -0.79 26.90 -2.15
N THR A 48 -1.34 25.79 -1.68
CA THR A 48 -2.75 25.43 -1.84
C THR A 48 -3.57 26.14 -0.77
N ARG A 49 -4.73 26.68 -1.15
CA ARG A 49 -5.69 27.18 -0.17
C ARG A 49 -6.52 26.04 0.40
N HIS A 50 -6.47 25.86 1.71
CA HIS A 50 -7.13 24.76 2.40
C HIS A 50 -8.46 25.17 3.01
N HIS A 51 -9.46 24.27 2.89
CA HIS A 51 -10.78 24.41 3.47
C HIS A 51 -11.07 23.20 4.36
N CYS A 52 -11.02 23.41 5.70
CA CYS A 52 -11.36 22.37 6.67
C CYS A 52 -12.88 22.37 6.91
N GLU A 53 -13.63 21.93 5.90
CA GLU A 53 -15.09 22.04 5.86
C GLU A 53 -15.75 20.75 5.38
N ASN A 54 -17.01 20.54 5.78
CA ASN A 54 -17.82 19.48 5.21
C ASN A 54 -18.16 19.83 3.76
N ILE A 55 -17.87 18.94 2.82
CA ILE A 55 -18.10 19.16 1.40
C ILE A 55 -19.55 19.53 1.03
N TRP A 56 -20.53 19.15 1.87
CA TRP A 56 -21.93 19.52 1.67
C TRP A 56 -22.21 21.01 1.92
N ASP A 57 -21.39 21.64 2.72
CA ASP A 57 -21.52 23.03 3.11
C ASP A 57 -20.68 23.98 2.22
N VAL A 58 -19.85 23.40 1.34
CA VAL A 58 -19.01 24.12 0.38
C VAL A 58 -19.81 24.52 -0.86
N GLU A 59 -19.77 25.80 -1.21
CA GLU A 59 -20.34 26.33 -2.46
C GLU A 59 -19.26 26.45 -3.55
N PRO A 60 -19.34 25.69 -4.67
CA PRO A 60 -18.35 25.71 -5.73
C PRO A 60 -18.05 27.10 -6.32
N ARG A 61 -19.04 28.01 -6.36
CA ARG A 61 -18.85 29.37 -6.84
C ARG A 61 -17.95 30.19 -5.93
N ASP A 62 -18.07 29.99 -4.61
CA ASP A 62 -17.26 30.69 -3.62
C ASP A 62 -15.81 30.18 -3.64
N ILE A 63 -15.62 28.90 -3.87
CA ILE A 63 -14.29 28.31 -4.08
C ILE A 63 -13.66 28.83 -5.39
N ALA A 64 -14.39 28.81 -6.47
CA ALA A 64 -13.88 29.26 -7.77
C ALA A 64 -13.67 30.77 -7.86
N GLN A 65 -14.46 31.58 -7.13
CA GLN A 65 -14.37 33.03 -7.12
C GLN A 65 -14.37 33.65 -8.53
N GLY A 66 -15.19 33.13 -9.44
CA GLY A 66 -15.28 33.59 -10.82
C GLY A 66 -14.11 33.14 -11.73
N ARG A 67 -13.13 32.41 -11.20
CA ARG A 67 -12.03 31.82 -11.99
C ARG A 67 -12.52 30.63 -12.82
N SER A 68 -11.96 30.45 -14.00
CA SER A 68 -12.18 29.23 -14.79
C SER A 68 -11.53 28.02 -14.11
N VAL A 69 -12.22 26.89 -14.12
CA VAL A 69 -11.77 25.64 -13.46
C VAL A 69 -11.35 24.63 -14.53
N ALA A 70 -10.07 24.28 -14.56
CA ALA A 70 -9.54 23.27 -15.45
C ALA A 70 -9.92 21.87 -14.97
N LEU A 71 -9.72 21.60 -13.68
CA LEU A 71 -9.91 20.27 -13.08
C LEU A 71 -10.60 20.37 -11.73
N VAL A 72 -11.61 19.52 -11.54
CA VAL A 72 -12.12 19.15 -10.22
C VAL A 72 -11.79 17.68 -10.00
N TRP A 73 -10.87 17.44 -9.06
CA TRP A 73 -10.58 16.10 -8.58
C TRP A 73 -11.52 15.73 -7.43
N LEU A 74 -11.96 14.46 -7.37
CA LEU A 74 -12.88 13.96 -6.34
C LEU A 74 -12.45 12.56 -5.91
N SER A 75 -12.18 12.39 -4.63
CA SER A 75 -11.90 11.09 -4.01
C SER A 75 -12.88 10.81 -2.86
N PRO A 76 -14.20 10.67 -3.13
CA PRO A 76 -15.21 10.51 -2.09
C PRO A 76 -15.07 9.20 -1.34
N ASP A 77 -15.39 9.21 -0.05
CA ASP A 77 -15.29 8.06 0.85
C ASP A 77 -15.98 6.80 0.28
N CYS A 78 -15.20 5.72 0.16
CA CYS A 78 -15.65 4.43 -0.38
C CYS A 78 -16.22 3.47 0.67
N ARG A 79 -16.32 3.87 1.97
CA ARG A 79 -16.69 2.97 3.09
C ARG A 79 -17.98 2.19 2.87
N HIS A 80 -18.89 2.67 2.03
CA HIS A 80 -20.17 2.06 1.74
C HIS A 80 -20.18 1.13 0.52
N PHE A 81 -19.12 1.16 -0.29
CA PHE A 81 -18.98 0.34 -1.48
C PHE A 81 -17.97 -0.78 -1.30
N SER A 82 -16.98 -0.60 -0.42
CA SER A 82 -15.86 -1.53 -0.24
C SER A 82 -16.27 -2.87 0.37
N LYS A 83 -15.90 -3.99 -0.28
CA LYS A 83 -16.00 -5.38 0.23
C LYS A 83 -15.28 -5.59 1.57
N ALA A 84 -14.36 -4.70 1.94
CA ALA A 84 -13.59 -4.80 3.17
C ALA A 84 -14.41 -4.52 4.44
N LYS A 85 -15.65 -4.04 4.34
CA LYS A 85 -16.53 -3.72 5.47
C LYS A 85 -17.64 -4.74 5.64
N GLY A 86 -17.45 -5.70 6.53
CA GLY A 86 -18.53 -6.57 7.02
C GLY A 86 -19.45 -5.83 8.02
N GLY A 87 -20.27 -4.86 7.57
CA GLY A 87 -21.13 -4.09 8.46
C GLY A 87 -22.32 -3.42 7.76
N ALA A 88 -23.35 -3.05 8.55
CA ALA A 88 -24.60 -2.46 8.10
C ALA A 88 -24.42 -1.18 7.27
N PRO A 89 -25.35 -0.87 6.35
CA PRO A 89 -25.32 0.33 5.52
C PRO A 89 -25.42 1.57 6.39
N VAL A 90 -24.70 2.59 6.00
CA VAL A 90 -24.63 3.87 6.69
C VAL A 90 -25.28 4.94 5.82
N SER A 91 -25.59 6.07 6.39
CA SER A 91 -26.43 7.15 5.90
C SER A 91 -26.40 7.41 4.37
N LYS A 92 -27.54 7.76 3.80
CA LYS A 92 -27.71 8.18 2.40
C LYS A 92 -26.74 9.31 2.00
N ARG A 93 -26.38 10.20 2.93
CA ARG A 93 -25.46 11.33 2.68
C ARG A 93 -24.05 10.87 2.29
N VAL A 94 -23.51 9.86 2.95
CA VAL A 94 -22.15 9.38 2.64
C VAL A 94 -22.11 8.61 1.31
N ARG A 95 -23.17 7.84 0.99
CA ARG A 95 -23.31 7.19 -0.32
C ARG A 95 -23.44 8.19 -1.47
N GLY A 96 -24.03 9.34 -1.19
CA GLY A 96 -24.30 10.40 -2.16
C GLY A 96 -23.15 11.39 -2.35
N LEU A 97 -21.96 11.20 -1.73
CA LEU A 97 -20.87 12.18 -1.85
C LEU A 97 -20.45 12.47 -3.30
N ALA A 98 -20.61 11.51 -4.20
CA ALA A 98 -20.33 11.72 -5.62
C ALA A 98 -21.28 12.72 -6.29
N TRP A 99 -22.49 12.96 -5.73
CA TRP A 99 -23.40 13.99 -6.25
C TRP A 99 -22.81 15.40 -6.24
N ILE A 100 -21.75 15.64 -5.43
CA ILE A 100 -21.01 16.90 -5.42
C ILE A 100 -20.47 17.26 -6.81
N ALA A 101 -20.06 16.27 -7.62
CA ALA A 101 -19.66 16.53 -9.00
C ALA A 101 -20.75 17.23 -9.80
N LEU A 102 -22.02 16.88 -9.59
CA LEU A 102 -23.15 17.54 -10.27
C LEU A 102 -23.37 18.98 -9.78
N ARG A 103 -23.10 19.28 -8.51
CA ARG A 103 -23.12 20.65 -7.98
C ARG A 103 -22.05 21.51 -8.67
N TYR A 104 -20.81 21.00 -8.78
CA TYR A 104 -19.76 21.67 -9.53
C TYR A 104 -20.12 21.83 -11.02
N ALA A 105 -20.70 20.81 -11.66
CA ALA A 105 -21.13 20.88 -13.05
C ALA A 105 -22.21 21.95 -13.29
N LEU A 106 -23.15 22.13 -12.36
CA LEU A 106 -24.17 23.17 -12.43
C LEU A 106 -23.61 24.58 -12.26
N GLN A 107 -22.69 24.75 -11.30
CA GLN A 107 -22.30 26.06 -10.80
C GLN A 107 -21.07 26.65 -11.51
N VAL A 108 -20.00 25.84 -11.71
CA VAL A 108 -18.70 26.33 -12.22
C VAL A 108 -18.27 25.67 -13.52
N LYS A 109 -18.90 24.56 -13.92
CA LYS A 109 -18.68 23.87 -15.20
C LYS A 109 -17.19 23.64 -15.51
N PRO A 110 -16.44 22.92 -14.67
CA PRO A 110 -15.03 22.66 -14.93
C PRO A 110 -14.82 21.98 -16.29
N ARG A 111 -13.62 22.11 -16.87
CA ARG A 111 -13.29 21.42 -18.12
C ARG A 111 -13.24 19.91 -17.90
N TYR A 112 -12.63 19.49 -16.79
CA TYR A 112 -12.51 18.08 -16.43
C TYR A 112 -12.99 17.79 -15.01
N PHE A 113 -13.65 16.65 -14.86
CA PHE A 113 -13.76 15.94 -13.59
C PHE A 113 -12.90 14.68 -13.66
N MET A 114 -12.17 14.41 -12.59
CA MET A 114 -11.52 13.12 -12.35
C MET A 114 -11.99 12.61 -10.99
N LEU A 115 -12.71 11.48 -10.99
CA LEU A 115 -13.27 10.88 -9.78
C LEU A 115 -12.62 9.53 -9.53
N GLU A 116 -12.02 9.35 -8.34
CA GLU A 116 -11.47 8.09 -7.85
C GLU A 116 -12.43 7.41 -6.89
N ASN A 117 -12.51 6.09 -6.97
CA ASN A 117 -13.22 5.25 -6.00
C ASN A 117 -12.75 3.77 -6.09
N VAL A 118 -13.43 2.88 -5.36
CA VAL A 118 -13.28 1.43 -5.50
C VAL A 118 -14.11 0.90 -6.69
N GLU A 119 -13.77 -0.31 -7.19
CA GLU A 119 -14.48 -0.92 -8.32
C GLU A 119 -15.99 -1.06 -8.08
N GLU A 120 -16.37 -1.30 -6.82
CA GLU A 120 -17.75 -1.47 -6.41
C GLU A 120 -18.61 -0.20 -6.54
N PHE A 121 -18.01 0.97 -6.76
CA PHE A 121 -18.74 2.20 -7.01
C PHE A 121 -19.69 2.08 -8.22
N GLN A 122 -19.34 1.30 -9.23
CA GLN A 122 -20.19 1.00 -10.38
C GLN A 122 -21.49 0.27 -9.97
N THR A 123 -21.51 -0.31 -8.78
CA THR A 123 -22.69 -1.02 -8.22
C THR A 123 -23.64 -0.10 -7.44
N TRP A 124 -23.35 1.21 -7.41
CA TRP A 124 -24.16 2.18 -6.69
C TRP A 124 -25.59 2.19 -7.20
N GLY A 125 -26.51 1.75 -6.32
CA GLY A 125 -27.95 1.67 -6.55
C GLY A 125 -28.74 2.26 -5.38
N PRO A 126 -30.07 2.43 -5.52
CA PRO A 126 -30.92 2.94 -4.45
C PRO A 126 -30.93 1.99 -3.24
N LEU A 127 -31.31 2.51 -2.08
CA LEU A 127 -31.59 1.71 -0.90
C LEU A 127 -33.03 1.18 -0.96
N ALA A 128 -33.23 -0.05 -0.48
CA ALA A 128 -34.54 -0.63 -0.21
C ALA A 128 -35.13 -0.04 1.07
N GLU A 129 -36.36 -0.39 1.41
CA GLU A 129 -37.07 0.09 2.61
C GLU A 129 -36.37 -0.28 3.92
N ASP A 130 -35.69 -1.43 3.95
CA ASP A 130 -34.87 -1.89 5.07
C ASP A 130 -33.51 -1.14 5.21
N GLY A 131 -33.27 -0.14 4.35
CA GLY A 131 -32.02 0.62 4.31
C GLY A 131 -30.82 -0.10 3.69
N GLN A 132 -30.99 -1.34 3.17
CA GLN A 132 -29.94 -2.09 2.47
C GLN A 132 -29.89 -1.70 0.98
N PRO A 133 -28.73 -1.89 0.30
CA PRO A 133 -28.66 -1.72 -1.15
C PRO A 133 -29.63 -2.65 -1.87
N CYS A 134 -30.49 -2.09 -2.71
CA CYS A 134 -31.47 -2.86 -3.48
C CYS A 134 -30.75 -3.73 -4.53
N LYS A 135 -30.78 -5.05 -4.35
CA LYS A 135 -30.07 -6.01 -5.20
C LYS A 135 -30.55 -6.00 -6.65
N SER A 136 -31.87 -5.83 -6.87
CA SER A 136 -32.47 -5.80 -8.22
C SER A 136 -32.19 -4.50 -8.98
N ARG A 137 -31.75 -3.44 -8.30
CA ARG A 137 -31.47 -2.12 -8.84
C ARG A 137 -30.01 -1.71 -8.68
N LYS A 138 -29.13 -2.71 -8.62
CA LYS A 138 -27.69 -2.53 -8.54
C LYS A 138 -27.18 -1.76 -9.77
N GLY A 139 -26.46 -0.65 -9.55
CA GLY A 139 -25.89 0.19 -10.61
C GLY A 139 -26.82 1.27 -11.15
N ASP A 140 -28.12 1.29 -10.80
CA ASP A 140 -29.08 2.28 -11.33
C ASP A 140 -28.71 3.72 -10.99
N THR A 141 -28.23 3.96 -9.76
CA THR A 141 -27.82 5.30 -9.33
C THR A 141 -26.53 5.75 -10.03
N PHE A 142 -25.57 4.82 -10.21
CA PHE A 142 -24.36 5.08 -11.00
C PHE A 142 -24.70 5.42 -12.46
N LYS A 143 -25.58 4.66 -13.10
CA LYS A 143 -26.06 4.94 -14.47
C LYS A 143 -26.67 6.34 -14.56
N ALA A 144 -27.56 6.70 -13.62
CA ALA A 144 -28.19 8.02 -13.59
C ALA A 144 -27.17 9.15 -13.36
N PHE A 145 -26.17 8.93 -12.49
CA PHE A 145 -25.08 9.87 -12.26
C PHE A 145 -24.30 10.17 -13.55
N VAL A 146 -23.89 9.13 -14.27
CA VAL A 146 -23.19 9.25 -15.55
C VAL A 146 -24.08 9.94 -16.61
N GLN A 147 -25.36 9.58 -16.68
CA GLN A 147 -26.31 10.20 -17.59
C GLN A 147 -26.49 11.70 -17.30
N MET A 148 -26.63 12.10 -16.03
CA MET A 148 -26.76 13.51 -15.64
C MET A 148 -25.51 14.33 -15.98
N LEU A 149 -24.32 13.80 -15.78
CA LEU A 149 -23.09 14.43 -16.27
C LEU A 149 -23.05 14.52 -17.80
N GLY A 150 -23.48 13.49 -18.48
CA GLY A 150 -23.41 13.37 -19.93
C GLY A 150 -24.63 13.89 -20.68
N LYS A 151 -25.29 12.99 -21.42
CA LYS A 151 -26.39 13.26 -22.36
C LYS A 151 -27.78 13.42 -21.71
N GLY A 152 -27.87 13.22 -20.41
CA GLY A 152 -29.12 13.26 -19.64
C GLY A 152 -29.81 11.91 -19.52
N ILE A 153 -30.79 11.86 -18.61
CA ILE A 153 -31.65 10.68 -18.42
C ILE A 153 -32.69 10.68 -19.54
N PRO A 154 -32.89 9.56 -20.26
CA PRO A 154 -33.93 9.43 -21.29
C PRO A 154 -35.30 9.83 -20.74
N SER A 155 -36.10 10.52 -21.55
CA SER A 155 -37.41 11.06 -21.11
C SER A 155 -38.34 10.02 -20.53
N VAL A 156 -38.30 8.81 -21.08
CA VAL A 156 -39.11 7.65 -20.63
C VAL A 156 -38.68 7.11 -19.26
N GLU A 157 -37.43 7.36 -18.83
CA GLU A 157 -36.90 6.88 -17.56
C GLU A 157 -36.98 7.94 -16.44
N ARG A 158 -37.36 9.20 -16.74
CA ARG A 158 -37.30 10.32 -15.80
C ARG A 158 -38.35 10.27 -14.69
N GLN A 159 -39.58 9.87 -15.06
CA GLN A 159 -40.68 9.89 -14.12
C GLN A 159 -40.51 8.79 -13.07
N GLY A 160 -40.51 9.16 -11.78
CA GLY A 160 -40.36 8.23 -10.67
C GLY A 160 -38.95 7.64 -10.50
N HIS A 161 -37.93 8.17 -11.22
CA HIS A 161 -36.57 7.65 -11.11
C HIS A 161 -35.97 7.98 -9.74
N PRO A 162 -35.59 6.99 -8.89
CA PRO A 162 -35.13 7.25 -7.50
C PRO A 162 -33.94 8.18 -7.40
N ALA A 163 -32.95 8.06 -8.34
CA ALA A 163 -31.78 8.94 -8.34
C ALA A 163 -32.15 10.41 -8.59
N VAL A 164 -33.22 10.70 -9.35
CA VAL A 164 -33.70 12.07 -9.60
C VAL A 164 -34.26 12.67 -8.30
N SER A 165 -35.03 11.92 -7.55
CA SER A 165 -35.57 12.34 -6.25
C SER A 165 -34.44 12.49 -5.21
N GLU A 166 -33.48 11.55 -5.20
CA GLU A 166 -32.34 11.56 -4.30
C GLU A 166 -31.47 12.79 -4.53
N VAL A 167 -31.02 13.03 -5.76
CA VAL A 167 -30.10 14.14 -6.09
C VAL A 167 -30.78 15.49 -5.80
N ARG A 168 -32.09 15.62 -6.10
CA ARG A 168 -32.83 16.84 -5.76
C ARG A 168 -32.83 17.11 -4.27
N SER A 169 -33.11 16.10 -3.46
CA SER A 169 -33.18 16.23 -1.99
C SER A 169 -31.78 16.49 -1.39
N VAL A 170 -30.76 15.77 -1.85
CA VAL A 170 -29.41 15.84 -1.29
C VAL A 170 -28.70 17.16 -1.64
N LEU A 171 -28.87 17.65 -2.87
CA LEU A 171 -28.28 18.91 -3.32
C LEU A 171 -29.18 20.14 -3.11
N GLY A 172 -30.42 19.98 -2.66
CA GLY A 172 -31.37 21.08 -2.45
C GLY A 172 -31.80 21.78 -3.74
N LEU A 173 -31.87 21.06 -4.87
CA LEU A 173 -32.06 21.66 -6.19
C LEU A 173 -33.47 22.19 -6.41
N ASP A 174 -33.56 23.34 -7.04
CA ASP A 174 -34.79 23.86 -7.58
C ASP A 174 -35.24 23.11 -8.85
N LYS A 175 -36.41 23.48 -9.41
CA LYS A 175 -36.94 22.82 -10.62
C LYS A 175 -36.10 23.09 -11.88
N VAL A 176 -35.44 24.25 -11.97
CA VAL A 176 -34.64 24.64 -13.12
C VAL A 176 -33.31 23.88 -13.12
N GLU A 177 -32.64 23.83 -12.00
CA GLU A 177 -31.37 23.11 -11.77
C GLU A 177 -31.55 21.62 -12.00
N LEU A 178 -32.58 21.03 -11.39
CA LEU A 178 -32.91 19.63 -11.60
C LEU A 178 -33.22 19.34 -13.08
N GLY A 179 -33.99 20.24 -13.73
CA GLY A 179 -34.27 20.14 -15.16
C GLY A 179 -33.03 20.19 -16.05
N ARG A 180 -31.99 20.94 -15.65
CA ARG A 180 -30.71 20.96 -16.35
C ARG A 180 -29.96 19.64 -16.18
N LEU A 181 -29.85 19.11 -14.97
CA LEU A 181 -29.20 17.83 -14.71
C LEU A 181 -29.87 16.68 -15.46
N VAL A 182 -31.20 16.61 -15.41
CA VAL A 182 -31.95 15.55 -16.07
C VAL A 182 -31.84 15.60 -17.59
N ARG A 183 -31.65 16.79 -18.17
CA ARG A 183 -31.34 16.95 -19.61
C ARG A 183 -29.89 16.64 -19.94
N GLY A 184 -28.99 16.62 -18.96
CA GLY A 184 -27.57 16.36 -19.10
C GLY A 184 -26.72 17.63 -19.13
N MET A 185 -25.52 17.52 -18.56
CA MET A 185 -24.56 18.60 -18.47
C MET A 185 -23.61 18.68 -19.67
N GLY A 186 -23.69 17.72 -20.59
CA GLY A 186 -22.95 17.70 -21.85
C GLY A 186 -21.50 17.21 -21.75
N TYR A 187 -21.11 16.62 -20.64
CA TYR A 187 -19.78 16.01 -20.53
C TYR A 187 -19.69 14.71 -21.32
N ARG A 188 -18.52 14.43 -21.90
CA ARG A 188 -18.13 13.09 -22.31
C ARG A 188 -17.64 12.37 -21.08
N VAL A 189 -18.26 11.24 -20.72
CA VAL A 189 -17.97 10.48 -19.50
C VAL A 189 -17.46 9.10 -19.86
N GLU A 190 -16.28 8.76 -19.37
CA GLU A 190 -15.69 7.43 -19.49
C GLU A 190 -15.15 6.98 -18.13
N TRP A 191 -15.00 5.69 -17.92
CA TRP A 191 -14.41 5.13 -16.72
C TRP A 191 -13.62 3.87 -16.98
N ARG A 192 -12.60 3.64 -16.15
CA ARG A 192 -11.75 2.44 -16.19
C ARG A 192 -11.25 2.12 -14.79
N GLU A 193 -10.78 0.91 -14.63
CA GLU A 193 -9.99 0.50 -13.49
C GLU A 193 -8.50 0.57 -13.85
N LEU A 194 -7.71 1.17 -12.97
CA LEU A 194 -6.26 1.29 -13.12
C LEU A 194 -5.56 0.62 -11.93
N THR A 195 -4.36 0.07 -12.17
CA THR A 195 -3.52 -0.55 -11.15
C THR A 195 -2.25 0.28 -10.98
N ALA A 196 -1.93 0.66 -9.75
CA ALA A 196 -0.91 1.66 -9.43
C ALA A 196 0.51 1.26 -9.88
N CYS A 197 0.89 -0.03 -9.77
CA CYS A 197 2.19 -0.51 -10.22
C CYS A 197 2.41 -0.36 -11.73
N HIS A 198 1.35 -0.29 -12.54
CA HIS A 198 1.46 -0.02 -13.97
C HIS A 198 1.94 1.41 -14.28
N TYR A 199 1.88 2.29 -13.30
CA TYR A 199 2.28 3.70 -13.41
C TYR A 199 3.48 4.06 -12.53
N GLY A 200 4.14 3.06 -11.93
CA GLY A 200 5.37 3.23 -11.16
C GLY A 200 5.19 3.41 -9.65
N ALA A 201 4.03 3.10 -9.09
CA ALA A 201 3.88 2.99 -7.65
C ALA A 201 4.23 1.57 -7.17
N PRO A 202 4.96 1.40 -6.04
CA PRO A 202 5.31 0.07 -5.53
C PRO A 202 4.13 -0.62 -4.82
N THR A 203 2.90 -0.42 -5.34
CA THR A 203 1.66 -1.03 -4.83
C THR A 203 0.78 -1.56 -5.97
N SER A 204 0.21 -2.73 -5.77
CA SER A 204 -0.80 -3.32 -6.66
C SER A 204 -2.21 -2.75 -6.42
N ARG A 205 -2.33 -1.57 -5.78
CA ARG A 205 -3.60 -0.90 -5.49
C ARG A 205 -4.37 -0.67 -6.77
N LYS A 206 -5.53 -1.30 -6.91
CA LYS A 206 -6.46 -1.15 -8.02
C LYS A 206 -7.57 -0.17 -7.65
N ARG A 207 -7.86 0.79 -8.54
CA ARG A 207 -8.91 1.79 -8.32
C ARG A 207 -9.72 2.03 -9.58
N PHE A 208 -10.98 2.35 -9.36
CA PHE A 208 -11.91 2.86 -10.35
C PHE A 208 -11.64 4.35 -10.55
N PHE A 209 -11.58 4.77 -11.81
CA PHE A 209 -11.51 6.18 -12.19
C PHE A 209 -12.62 6.50 -13.19
N LEU A 210 -13.25 7.66 -13.01
CA LEU A 210 -14.16 8.25 -13.96
C LEU A 210 -13.63 9.60 -14.39
N ILE A 211 -13.55 9.82 -15.69
CA ILE A 211 -13.20 11.10 -16.30
C ILE A 211 -14.43 11.64 -17.00
N ALA A 212 -14.78 12.90 -16.71
CA ALA A 212 -15.81 13.62 -17.45
C ALA A 212 -15.17 14.88 -18.05
N SER A 213 -15.21 15.01 -19.38
CA SER A 213 -14.60 16.10 -20.14
C SER A 213 -15.64 16.91 -20.91
N ARG A 214 -15.43 18.22 -20.95
CA ARG A 214 -16.16 19.17 -21.83
C ARG A 214 -15.36 19.58 -23.04
N ASP A 215 -14.10 19.18 -23.13
CA ASP A 215 -13.27 19.44 -24.30
C ASP A 215 -13.76 18.62 -25.51
N ASP A 216 -13.53 19.13 -26.72
CA ASP A 216 -13.99 18.49 -27.95
C ASP A 216 -13.27 17.17 -28.25
N GLY A 217 -12.07 17.00 -27.71
CA GLY A 217 -11.26 15.79 -27.86
C GLY A 217 -11.81 14.56 -27.12
N PRO A 218 -11.33 13.35 -27.41
CA PRO A 218 -11.66 12.15 -26.66
C PRO A 218 -11.05 12.23 -25.25
N VAL A 219 -11.67 11.53 -24.27
CA VAL A 219 -11.01 11.23 -23.00
C VAL A 219 -9.79 10.34 -23.30
N THR A 220 -8.64 10.74 -22.78
CA THR A 220 -7.38 10.02 -23.00
C THR A 220 -7.01 9.24 -21.73
N TRP A 221 -6.91 7.92 -21.89
CA TRP A 221 -6.47 7.05 -20.80
C TRP A 221 -4.95 6.91 -20.84
N PRO A 222 -4.26 7.05 -19.69
CA PRO A 222 -2.81 6.95 -19.65
C PRO A 222 -2.35 5.55 -20.05
N VAL A 223 -1.28 5.49 -20.83
CA VAL A 223 -0.61 4.23 -21.18
C VAL A 223 0.23 3.78 -19.99
N ALA A 224 0.24 2.47 -19.71
CA ALA A 224 1.10 1.90 -18.69
C ALA A 224 2.58 2.17 -19.01
N THR A 225 3.35 2.58 -18.00
CA THR A 225 4.80 2.83 -18.10
C THR A 225 5.62 1.69 -17.49
N HIS A 226 4.99 0.83 -16.70
CA HIS A 226 5.60 -0.29 -15.99
C HIS A 226 4.81 -1.58 -16.22
N GLY A 227 5.51 -2.72 -16.20
CA GLY A 227 4.95 -4.04 -16.40
C GLY A 227 5.50 -5.08 -15.44
N GLU A 228 4.88 -6.26 -15.43
CA GLU A 228 5.31 -7.38 -14.62
C GLU A 228 6.76 -7.74 -14.91
N PRO A 229 7.62 -7.87 -13.88
CA PRO A 229 8.99 -8.33 -14.04
C PRO A 229 9.07 -9.63 -14.84
N GLY A 230 9.96 -9.68 -15.84
CA GLY A 230 10.11 -10.83 -16.72
C GLY A 230 9.05 -10.96 -17.84
N SER A 231 8.05 -10.06 -17.92
CA SER A 231 7.14 -10.00 -19.08
C SER A 231 7.88 -9.64 -20.36
N GLU A 232 7.30 -9.98 -21.52
CA GLU A 232 7.92 -9.69 -22.83
C GLU A 232 8.15 -8.18 -23.04
N ALA A 233 7.19 -7.36 -22.64
CA ALA A 233 7.29 -5.90 -22.77
C ALA A 233 8.42 -5.30 -21.91
N VAL A 234 8.64 -5.84 -20.71
CA VAL A 234 9.76 -5.43 -19.84
C VAL A 234 11.09 -5.93 -20.40
N ARG A 235 11.17 -7.20 -20.83
CA ARG A 235 12.40 -7.75 -21.43
C ARG A 235 12.83 -7.02 -22.71
N LYS A 236 11.88 -6.53 -23.49
CA LYS A 236 12.12 -5.73 -24.71
C LYS A 236 12.40 -4.24 -24.41
N GLY A 237 12.30 -3.80 -23.16
CA GLY A 237 12.51 -2.41 -22.77
C GLY A 237 11.36 -1.45 -23.12
N PHE A 238 10.18 -1.96 -23.53
CA PHE A 238 9.00 -1.12 -23.79
C PHE A 238 8.36 -0.62 -22.48
N LEU A 239 8.47 -1.40 -21.41
CA LEU A 239 8.00 -1.04 -20.07
C LEU A 239 9.15 -1.21 -19.07
N LYS A 240 9.16 -0.34 -18.04
CA LYS A 240 10.00 -0.56 -16.86
C LYS A 240 9.39 -1.69 -16.01
N PRO A 241 10.18 -2.45 -15.25
CA PRO A 241 9.61 -3.41 -14.29
C PRO A 241 8.82 -2.68 -13.20
N TRP A 242 7.80 -3.33 -12.67
CA TRP A 242 7.09 -2.79 -11.50
C TRP A 242 8.06 -2.50 -10.36
N PRO A 243 7.92 -1.35 -9.68
CA PRO A 243 8.66 -1.11 -8.45
C PRO A 243 8.27 -2.13 -7.39
N VAL A 244 9.25 -2.59 -6.63
CA VAL A 244 9.08 -3.61 -5.59
C VAL A 244 8.99 -2.97 -4.20
N PHE A 245 8.25 -3.59 -3.29
CA PHE A 245 8.13 -3.07 -1.94
C PHE A 245 9.42 -3.23 -1.13
N ALA A 246 10.25 -4.19 -1.48
CA ALA A 246 11.57 -4.40 -0.87
C ALA A 246 12.43 -3.12 -0.85
N ASP A 247 12.32 -2.27 -1.88
CA ASP A 247 13.04 -1.00 -1.99
C ASP A 247 12.51 0.08 -1.02
N CYS A 248 11.31 -0.13 -0.47
CA CYS A 248 10.67 0.78 0.49
C CYS A 248 10.94 0.40 1.95
N ILE A 249 11.60 -0.74 2.19
CA ILE A 249 11.81 -1.32 3.52
C ILE A 249 13.13 -0.83 4.11
N ASP A 250 13.08 -0.29 5.32
CA ASP A 250 14.27 -0.01 6.11
C ASP A 250 14.78 -1.30 6.78
N TRP A 251 15.73 -1.94 6.13
CA TRP A 251 16.33 -3.19 6.57
C TRP A 251 17.18 -3.04 7.83
N SER A 252 17.53 -1.82 8.25
CA SER A 252 18.28 -1.56 9.48
C SER A 252 17.43 -1.72 10.75
N ILE A 253 16.10 -1.64 10.63
CA ILE A 253 15.19 -1.76 11.77
C ILE A 253 15.19 -3.19 12.31
N PRO A 254 15.49 -3.41 13.62
CA PRO A 254 15.51 -4.73 14.22
C PRO A 254 14.18 -5.47 14.15
N CYS A 255 14.22 -6.77 13.94
CA CYS A 255 13.07 -7.65 13.81
C CYS A 255 13.04 -8.68 14.96
N PRO A 256 12.30 -8.43 16.06
CA PRO A 256 12.34 -9.25 17.25
C PRO A 256 11.77 -10.67 17.02
N SER A 257 12.42 -11.68 17.62
CA SER A 257 12.01 -13.10 17.49
C SER A 257 10.54 -13.32 17.87
N ILE A 258 9.87 -14.19 17.11
CA ILE A 258 8.51 -14.62 17.42
C ILE A 258 8.44 -15.58 18.60
N PHE A 259 9.56 -16.19 18.94
CA PHE A 259 9.67 -17.20 20.00
C PHE A 259 9.99 -16.61 21.36
N TRP A 260 10.35 -15.32 21.45
CA TRP A 260 10.59 -14.67 22.73
C TRP A 260 9.36 -14.69 23.62
N THR A 261 9.60 -14.82 24.92
CA THR A 261 8.63 -14.49 25.95
C THR A 261 8.47 -12.97 26.08
N LYS A 262 7.52 -12.51 26.88
CA LYS A 262 7.34 -11.09 27.16
C LYS A 262 8.55 -10.51 27.92
N GLU A 263 9.14 -11.30 28.78
CA GLU A 263 10.33 -10.98 29.61
C GLU A 263 11.57 -10.85 28.70
N GLU A 264 11.82 -11.82 27.85
CA GLU A 264 12.91 -11.79 26.86
C GLU A 264 12.78 -10.59 25.92
N ALA A 265 11.57 -10.32 25.41
CA ALA A 265 11.33 -9.16 24.56
C ALA A 265 11.67 -7.84 25.27
N ARG A 266 11.34 -7.72 26.56
CA ARG A 266 11.71 -6.54 27.38
C ARG A 266 13.21 -6.44 27.59
N ALA A 267 13.86 -7.56 27.90
CA ALA A 267 15.31 -7.60 28.10
C ALA A 267 16.09 -7.19 26.83
N HIS A 268 15.54 -7.49 25.65
CA HIS A 268 16.10 -7.09 24.36
C HIS A 268 15.65 -5.68 23.89
N GLY A 269 15.03 -4.86 24.74
CA GLY A 269 14.65 -3.49 24.41
C GLY A 269 13.31 -3.33 23.66
N PHE A 270 12.47 -4.38 23.62
CA PHE A 270 11.15 -4.36 22.98
C PHE A 270 9.98 -4.49 23.98
N PRO A 271 9.81 -3.55 24.93
CA PRO A 271 8.83 -3.71 26.02
C PRO A 271 7.37 -3.66 25.59
N ARG A 272 7.11 -3.15 24.37
CA ARG A 272 5.73 -2.92 23.86
C ARG A 272 5.25 -3.99 22.87
N ILE A 273 6.08 -4.95 22.47
CA ILE A 273 5.64 -6.02 21.56
C ILE A 273 4.79 -7.05 22.30
N LYS A 274 3.79 -7.58 21.61
CA LYS A 274 2.90 -8.62 22.15
C LYS A 274 3.52 -10.00 21.95
N ARG A 275 3.83 -10.69 23.04
CA ARG A 275 4.32 -12.08 23.07
C ARG A 275 3.60 -12.86 24.19
N PRO A 276 3.35 -14.16 24.04
CA PRO A 276 3.50 -14.94 22.80
C PRO A 276 2.51 -14.50 21.70
N LEU A 277 2.81 -14.86 20.47
CA LEU A 277 1.88 -14.65 19.35
C LEU A 277 0.71 -15.64 19.43
N ALA A 278 -0.47 -15.21 18.95
CA ALA A 278 -1.64 -16.09 18.86
C ALA A 278 -1.41 -17.21 17.82
N ASP A 279 -1.95 -18.43 18.05
CA ASP A 279 -1.82 -19.59 17.18
C ASP A 279 -2.19 -19.32 15.72
N LYS A 280 -3.26 -18.54 15.49
CA LYS A 280 -3.66 -18.09 14.14
C LYS A 280 -2.59 -17.25 13.45
N THR A 281 -1.80 -16.48 14.21
CA THR A 281 -0.67 -15.71 13.69
C THR A 281 0.50 -16.62 13.34
N LEU A 282 0.86 -17.53 14.24
CA LEU A 282 1.90 -18.53 14.01
C LEU A 282 1.59 -19.40 12.80
N ALA A 283 0.36 -19.87 12.67
CA ALA A 283 -0.08 -20.66 11.51
C ALA A 283 0.05 -19.90 10.17
N ARG A 284 -0.15 -18.57 10.17
CA ARG A 284 0.06 -17.74 8.97
C ARG A 284 1.53 -17.58 8.64
N ILE A 285 2.34 -17.29 9.66
CA ILE A 285 3.80 -17.20 9.52
C ILE A 285 4.32 -18.53 8.92
N ALA A 286 3.89 -19.66 9.44
CA ALA A 286 4.27 -20.98 8.91
C ALA A 286 3.88 -21.18 7.43
N LYS A 287 2.65 -20.75 7.03
CA LYS A 287 2.23 -20.82 5.62
C LYS A 287 3.07 -19.92 4.70
N GLY A 288 3.41 -18.71 5.18
CA GLY A 288 4.27 -17.81 4.43
C GLY A 288 5.68 -18.36 4.27
N LEU A 289 6.28 -18.83 5.37
CA LEU A 289 7.58 -19.46 5.38
C LEU A 289 7.64 -20.64 4.40
N LYS A 290 6.64 -21.54 4.44
CA LYS A 290 6.56 -22.64 3.49
C LYS A 290 6.55 -22.15 2.04
N LYS A 291 5.66 -21.19 1.70
CA LYS A 291 5.45 -20.74 0.32
C LYS A 291 6.63 -19.95 -0.25
N PHE A 292 7.21 -19.03 0.53
CA PHE A 292 8.17 -18.05 0.02
C PHE A 292 9.61 -18.33 0.35
N VAL A 293 9.87 -19.25 1.28
CA VAL A 293 11.22 -19.64 1.67
C VAL A 293 11.46 -21.11 1.39
N ILE A 294 10.66 -22.03 1.95
CA ILE A 294 10.91 -23.46 1.87
C ILE A 294 10.64 -24.03 0.47
N ASP A 295 9.45 -23.76 -0.07
CA ASP A 295 9.00 -24.27 -1.38
C ASP A 295 9.40 -23.36 -2.55
N ASN A 296 10.03 -22.20 -2.30
CA ASN A 296 10.43 -21.25 -3.34
C ASN A 296 11.86 -21.53 -3.82
N PRO A 297 12.07 -21.95 -5.08
CA PRO A 297 13.41 -22.22 -5.60
C PRO A 297 14.30 -20.95 -5.70
N ASN A 298 13.69 -19.76 -5.74
CA ASN A 298 14.36 -18.47 -5.83
C ASN A 298 13.81 -17.47 -4.79
N PRO A 299 14.01 -17.72 -3.48
CA PRO A 299 13.56 -16.79 -2.46
C PRO A 299 14.28 -15.45 -2.59
N PHE A 300 13.59 -14.37 -2.27
CA PHE A 300 14.24 -13.07 -2.23
C PHE A 300 15.26 -13.00 -1.10
N ILE A 301 16.45 -12.50 -1.38
CA ILE A 301 17.50 -12.24 -0.40
C ILE A 301 17.72 -10.74 -0.31
N ALA A 302 17.43 -10.14 0.83
CA ALA A 302 17.64 -8.71 1.07
C ALA A 302 19.15 -8.36 1.12
N PRO A 303 19.51 -7.08 0.99
CA PRO A 303 20.91 -6.64 0.99
C PRO A 303 21.73 -7.12 2.20
N ASN A 304 21.10 -7.40 3.32
CA ASN A 304 21.73 -7.89 4.56
C ASN A 304 21.68 -9.43 4.68
N CYS A 305 21.71 -10.15 3.56
CA CYS A 305 21.57 -11.62 3.51
C CYS A 305 20.26 -12.14 4.13
N VAL A 306 19.16 -11.44 3.90
CA VAL A 306 17.84 -11.73 4.46
C VAL A 306 16.90 -12.16 3.35
N ALA A 307 16.20 -13.28 3.43
CA ALA A 307 15.17 -13.71 2.49
C ALA A 307 13.76 -13.37 3.03
N PRO A 308 13.16 -12.27 2.62
CA PRO A 308 11.90 -11.79 3.19
C PRO A 308 10.67 -12.16 2.35
N PHE A 309 9.51 -12.25 3.01
CA PHE A 309 8.21 -12.29 2.34
C PHE A 309 7.15 -11.50 3.13
N ILE A 310 6.06 -11.11 2.44
CA ILE A 310 4.98 -10.30 3.01
C ILE A 310 3.75 -11.17 3.30
N THR A 311 3.14 -11.00 4.45
CA THR A 311 1.87 -11.63 4.79
C THR A 311 0.81 -10.62 5.17
N GLU A 312 -0.39 -10.80 4.65
CA GLU A 312 -1.57 -9.98 4.96
C GLU A 312 -2.41 -10.61 6.07
N MET A 313 -2.81 -9.84 7.07
CA MET A 313 -3.43 -10.32 8.31
C MET A 313 -4.86 -9.88 8.55
N ALA A 314 -5.69 -9.59 7.53
CA ALA A 314 -7.13 -9.39 7.67
C ALA A 314 -7.94 -9.63 6.40
N ASN A 315 -9.24 -9.85 6.58
CA ASN A 315 -10.28 -10.07 5.58
C ASN A 315 -10.25 -11.42 4.83
N GLY A 316 -11.44 -11.97 4.61
CA GLY A 316 -11.71 -13.32 4.13
C GLY A 316 -11.33 -13.67 2.68
N SER A 317 -10.28 -13.08 2.08
CA SER A 317 -9.82 -13.46 0.74
C SER A 317 -8.83 -14.63 0.79
N SER A 318 -8.82 -15.47 -0.27
CA SER A 318 -8.04 -16.71 -0.33
C SER A 318 -6.57 -16.54 -0.72
N GLN A 319 -6.16 -15.37 -1.25
CA GLN A 319 -4.78 -15.08 -1.67
C GLN A 319 -4.18 -13.94 -0.83
N ARG A 320 -3.35 -14.28 0.15
CA ARG A 320 -2.89 -13.31 1.13
C ARG A 320 -1.38 -13.28 1.38
N ASN A 321 -0.61 -13.98 0.57
CA ASN A 321 0.84 -13.96 0.61
C ASN A 321 1.36 -13.42 -0.71
N MET A 322 2.36 -12.53 -0.69
CA MET A 322 2.97 -11.89 -1.84
C MET A 322 4.49 -11.93 -1.72
N ALA A 323 5.19 -11.96 -2.85
CA ALA A 323 6.63 -11.81 -2.87
C ALA A 323 7.01 -10.34 -2.58
N ALA A 324 8.17 -10.11 -1.98
CA ALA A 324 8.62 -8.75 -1.66
C ALA A 324 9.04 -7.96 -2.92
N ASP A 325 9.29 -8.66 -4.00
CA ASP A 325 9.67 -8.13 -5.31
C ASP A 325 8.48 -7.91 -6.26
N GLU A 326 7.25 -7.93 -5.74
CA GLU A 326 6.03 -7.59 -6.48
C GLU A 326 5.41 -6.28 -5.98
N PRO A 327 4.57 -5.61 -6.79
CA PRO A 327 3.83 -4.42 -6.36
C PRO A 327 2.84 -4.70 -5.22
N MET A 328 2.78 -3.80 -4.23
CA MET A 328 1.91 -3.93 -3.07
C MET A 328 0.42 -3.95 -3.44
N ARG A 329 -0.37 -4.81 -2.79
CA ARG A 329 -1.84 -4.81 -2.93
C ARG A 329 -2.49 -3.64 -2.23
N THR A 330 -3.74 -3.34 -2.61
CA THR A 330 -4.51 -2.21 -2.07
C THR A 330 -4.64 -2.23 -0.54
N HIS A 331 -4.27 -1.13 0.10
CA HIS A 331 -4.41 -0.88 1.53
C HIS A 331 -5.77 -0.26 1.87
N CYS A 332 -6.47 -0.75 2.89
CA CYS A 332 -7.79 -0.24 3.29
C CYS A 332 -7.67 0.74 4.47
N ALA A 333 -8.38 1.87 4.40
CA ALA A 333 -8.31 2.95 5.37
C ALA A 333 -8.96 2.67 6.73
N GLN A 334 -9.94 1.76 6.79
CA GLN A 334 -10.56 1.33 8.03
C GLN A 334 -10.78 -0.16 8.01
N VAL A 335 -10.10 -0.89 8.87
CA VAL A 335 -10.31 -2.31 9.00
C VAL A 335 -10.47 -2.70 10.46
N LYS A 336 -11.62 -3.22 10.75
CA LYS A 336 -11.72 -4.21 11.83
C LYS A 336 -10.96 -5.45 11.35
N GLY A 337 -9.65 -5.36 11.15
CA GLY A 337 -8.79 -6.48 10.94
C GLY A 337 -8.02 -6.61 9.62
N GLY A 338 -7.19 -5.66 9.21
CA GLY A 338 -6.33 -5.88 8.07
C GLY A 338 -5.01 -5.15 8.11
N HIS A 339 -3.93 -5.90 8.25
CA HIS A 339 -2.60 -5.33 8.40
C HIS A 339 -1.56 -6.24 7.77
N PHE A 340 -0.51 -5.66 7.19
CA PHE A 340 0.58 -6.39 6.57
C PHE A 340 1.77 -6.51 7.53
N ALA A 341 2.48 -7.62 7.46
CA ALA A 341 3.69 -7.86 8.22
C ALA A 341 4.77 -8.48 7.34
N MET A 342 6.01 -8.15 7.58
CA MET A 342 7.17 -8.72 6.92
C MET A 342 7.76 -9.89 7.72
N VAL A 343 8.13 -10.95 7.02
CA VAL A 343 8.86 -12.10 7.56
C VAL A 343 10.14 -12.26 6.77
N ALA A 344 11.27 -12.29 7.44
CA ALA A 344 12.57 -12.43 6.82
C ALA A 344 13.40 -13.54 7.45
N PRO A 345 13.84 -14.56 6.70
CA PRO A 345 14.85 -15.50 7.12
C PRO A 345 16.28 -15.03 6.78
N VAL A 346 17.27 -15.38 7.57
CA VAL A 346 18.70 -15.04 7.42
C VAL A 346 19.54 -16.27 7.12
N LEU A 347 20.53 -16.16 6.25
CA LEU A 347 21.37 -17.23 5.75
C LEU A 347 22.84 -17.10 6.20
N VAL A 348 23.46 -18.14 6.78
CA VAL A 348 24.92 -18.23 7.04
C VAL A 348 25.56 -19.35 6.25
N ARG A 349 26.73 -19.10 5.67
CA ARG A 349 27.57 -20.09 5.03
C ARG A 349 28.79 -20.41 5.91
N HIS A 350 29.04 -21.69 6.20
CA HIS A 350 30.16 -22.12 7.04
C HIS A 350 31.17 -22.94 6.26
N PHE A 351 32.46 -22.63 6.45
CA PHE A 351 33.57 -23.54 6.06
C PHE A 351 34.54 -23.74 7.23
N GLY A 352 34.96 -24.96 7.47
CA GLY A 352 35.86 -25.30 8.56
C GLY A 352 37.18 -24.51 8.52
N LYS A 353 37.58 -23.95 9.67
CA LYS A 353 38.81 -23.23 9.96
C LYS A 353 39.01 -21.86 9.29
N SER A 354 37.99 -21.08 8.94
CA SER A 354 38.20 -19.70 8.55
C SER A 354 37.87 -18.73 9.67
N THR A 355 38.73 -17.71 9.88
CA THR A 355 38.50 -16.57 10.77
C THR A 355 37.73 -15.49 10.02
N ALA A 356 36.75 -14.85 10.68
CA ALA A 356 36.03 -13.70 10.15
C ALA A 356 36.99 -12.50 10.00
N ALA A 357 36.86 -11.76 8.90
CA ALA A 357 37.54 -10.48 8.68
C ALA A 357 36.60 -9.32 8.99
N ASP A 358 37.15 -8.20 9.46
CA ASP A 358 36.45 -6.95 9.66
C ASP A 358 35.93 -6.41 8.33
N ILE A 359 34.72 -5.83 8.30
CA ILE A 359 34.09 -5.26 7.12
C ILE A 359 34.91 -4.11 6.51
N ASP A 360 35.68 -3.39 7.33
CA ASP A 360 36.57 -2.30 6.94
C ASP A 360 37.96 -2.78 6.49
N SER A 361 38.22 -4.10 6.51
CA SER A 361 39.46 -4.70 6.04
C SER A 361 39.34 -5.11 4.57
N PRO A 362 40.45 -5.05 3.77
CA PRO A 362 40.44 -5.56 2.41
C PRO A 362 39.99 -7.00 2.33
N ALA A 363 39.11 -7.32 1.38
CA ALA A 363 38.59 -8.67 1.19
C ALA A 363 39.74 -9.69 1.01
N PRO A 364 39.71 -10.85 1.68
CA PRO A 364 40.72 -11.88 1.50
C PRO A 364 40.70 -12.43 0.05
N THR A 365 41.82 -12.93 -0.41
CA THR A 365 42.03 -13.42 -1.78
C THR A 365 40.95 -14.42 -2.21
N ILE A 366 40.27 -14.11 -3.30
CA ILE A 366 39.26 -14.98 -3.93
C ILE A 366 40.03 -16.13 -4.64
N MET A 367 39.81 -17.36 -4.20
CA MET A 367 40.42 -18.54 -4.86
C MET A 367 39.42 -19.14 -5.86
N GLY A 368 39.88 -19.40 -7.09
CA GLY A 368 39.08 -20.04 -8.14
C GLY A 368 38.70 -21.49 -7.74
N GLY A 369 37.39 -21.72 -7.58
CA GLY A 369 36.85 -23.04 -7.31
C GLY A 369 35.70 -23.12 -6.31
N ALA A 370 35.49 -22.14 -5.45
CA ALA A 370 34.29 -21.96 -4.65
C ALA A 370 34.33 -20.56 -4.01
N ASP A 371 33.34 -19.77 -4.22
CA ASP A 371 33.17 -18.50 -3.52
C ASP A 371 32.91 -18.76 -2.04
N LYS A 372 33.86 -18.33 -1.19
CA LYS A 372 33.88 -18.63 0.25
C LYS A 372 33.74 -17.39 1.11
N SER A 373 33.45 -16.25 0.52
CA SER A 373 33.31 -14.98 1.22
C SER A 373 31.85 -14.61 1.37
N VAL A 374 31.41 -14.34 2.60
CA VAL A 374 30.05 -13.90 2.93
C VAL A 374 30.15 -12.70 3.83
N LEU A 375 29.46 -11.62 3.46
CA LEU A 375 29.27 -10.48 4.34
C LEU A 375 28.21 -10.86 5.39
N VAL A 376 28.60 -10.90 6.66
CA VAL A 376 27.69 -11.06 7.78
C VAL A 376 27.44 -9.67 8.36
N ALA A 377 26.31 -9.07 8.05
CA ALA A 377 25.92 -7.82 8.67
C ALA A 377 25.05 -8.08 9.88
N ALA A 378 25.39 -7.45 10.93
CA ALA A 378 24.64 -6.80 11.98
C ALA A 378 24.65 -7.42 13.37
N PHE A 379 24.68 -8.69 13.64
CA PHE A 379 24.97 -9.18 14.99
C PHE A 379 25.28 -10.67 15.06
N LEU A 380 26.15 -11.01 16.00
CA LEU A 380 26.45 -12.40 16.34
C LEU A 380 25.50 -12.84 17.46
N SER A 381 24.66 -13.84 17.19
CA SER A 381 23.88 -14.50 18.22
C SER A 381 24.60 -15.75 18.71
N LYS A 382 24.91 -15.84 19.98
CA LYS A 382 25.58 -17.00 20.58
C LYS A 382 24.56 -17.81 21.37
N TYR A 383 24.39 -19.08 20.97
CA TYR A 383 23.46 -20.01 21.61
C TYR A 383 24.15 -20.86 22.67
N TYR A 384 24.28 -20.34 23.88
CA TYR A 384 24.46 -21.11 25.12
C TYR A 384 23.66 -20.45 26.24
N GLY A 385 23.10 -21.22 27.15
CA GLY A 385 22.27 -20.73 28.24
C GLY A 385 22.90 -19.54 28.94
N GLY A 386 22.21 -18.39 28.92
CA GLY A 386 22.60 -17.17 29.65
C GLY A 386 23.49 -16.17 28.92
N VAL A 387 23.79 -16.32 27.62
CA VAL A 387 24.65 -15.36 26.90
C VAL A 387 23.83 -14.46 25.96
N VAL A 388 24.01 -13.14 26.10
CA VAL A 388 23.42 -12.10 25.26
C VAL A 388 24.26 -11.91 23.99
N GLY A 389 23.63 -11.73 22.83
CA GLY A 389 24.32 -11.42 21.56
C GLY A 389 25.11 -10.10 21.64
N VAL A 390 26.16 -9.98 20.81
CA VAL A 390 27.05 -8.82 20.76
C VAL A 390 26.84 -8.09 19.43
N GLY A 391 26.80 -6.74 19.46
CA GLY A 391 26.70 -5.92 18.25
C GLY A 391 27.88 -6.18 17.31
N ALA A 392 27.65 -6.03 15.99
CA ALA A 392 28.65 -6.25 14.95
C ALA A 392 29.84 -5.27 15.01
N ASP A 393 29.66 -4.16 15.76
CA ASP A 393 30.67 -3.15 16.07
C ASP A 393 31.62 -3.52 17.21
N LYS A 394 31.45 -4.71 17.82
CA LYS A 394 32.26 -5.18 18.95
C LYS A 394 33.01 -6.45 18.61
N PRO A 395 34.18 -6.71 19.25
CA PRO A 395 34.94 -7.94 19.02
C PRO A 395 34.10 -9.18 19.24
N ALA A 396 34.22 -10.16 18.37
CA ALA A 396 33.50 -11.42 18.46
C ALA A 396 33.85 -12.16 19.79
N PRO A 397 32.86 -12.74 20.48
CA PRO A 397 33.12 -13.59 21.65
C PRO A 397 33.94 -14.83 21.26
N THR A 398 34.66 -15.40 22.20
CA THR A 398 35.52 -16.60 22.00
C THR A 398 34.80 -17.69 21.24
N ILE A 399 35.37 -18.10 20.10
CA ILE A 399 34.86 -19.17 19.25
C ILE A 399 35.21 -20.50 19.93
N THR A 400 34.23 -21.37 20.16
CA THR A 400 34.40 -22.71 20.69
C THR A 400 34.40 -23.72 19.54
N THR A 401 34.87 -24.96 19.80
CA THR A 401 35.02 -26.02 18.78
C THR A 401 33.72 -26.46 18.08
N VAL A 402 32.58 -26.00 18.55
CA VAL A 402 31.27 -26.18 17.90
C VAL A 402 30.73 -24.77 17.60
N ASP A 403 30.49 -24.51 16.32
CA ASP A 403 30.08 -23.17 15.87
C ASP A 403 28.58 -22.96 16.08
N HIS A 404 28.22 -21.79 16.65
CA HIS A 404 26.86 -21.43 17.07
C HIS A 404 26.38 -20.12 16.45
N ASN A 405 26.91 -19.72 15.29
CA ASN A 405 26.53 -18.49 14.60
C ASN A 405 25.40 -18.74 13.58
N ALA A 406 24.41 -17.86 13.53
CA ALA A 406 23.22 -17.99 12.71
C ALA A 406 22.94 -16.77 11.84
N LEU A 407 22.37 -17.02 10.69
CA LEU A 407 21.98 -16.07 9.67
C LEU A 407 20.46 -15.78 9.70
N VAL A 408 19.98 -14.59 9.30
CA VAL A 408 18.58 -14.11 9.47
C VAL A 408 17.90 -13.81 8.14
N THR A 409 16.69 -14.26 7.87
CA THR A 409 15.87 -13.99 6.67
C THR A 409 14.50 -13.39 7.01
N SER A 410 13.85 -12.65 6.09
CA SER A 410 12.61 -11.88 6.35
C SER A 410 11.45 -12.11 5.38
N TYR A 411 10.21 -12.00 5.86
CA TYR A 411 8.99 -11.92 5.07
C TYR A 411 7.90 -11.10 5.78
N LEU A 412 6.83 -10.68 5.07
CA LEU A 412 5.78 -9.81 5.60
C LEU A 412 4.57 -10.59 6.10
N VAL A 413 4.03 -10.20 7.25
CA VAL A 413 2.80 -10.75 7.84
C VAL A 413 1.80 -9.65 8.18
N LYS A 414 0.54 -9.79 7.76
CA LYS A 414 -0.57 -8.93 8.18
C LYS A 414 -1.30 -9.51 9.40
N MET A 415 -1.42 -8.73 10.47
CA MET A 415 -1.79 -9.18 11.82
C MET A 415 -3.29 -9.19 12.15
N ARG A 416 -4.22 -9.33 11.16
CA ARG A 416 -5.66 -9.33 11.42
C ARG A 416 -6.50 -10.22 10.50
N GLY A 417 -7.52 -10.94 11.03
CA GLY A 417 -8.44 -11.80 10.26
C GLY A 417 -7.79 -13.09 9.73
N GLN A 418 -8.32 -13.69 8.66
CA GLN A 418 -7.76 -14.90 8.00
C GLN A 418 -6.76 -14.52 6.91
N CYS A 419 -5.63 -13.91 7.24
CA CYS A 419 -4.69 -13.34 6.27
C CYS A 419 -3.44 -14.18 6.04
N HIS A 420 -2.75 -13.96 4.90
CA HIS A 420 -1.61 -14.74 4.40
C HIS A 420 -0.32 -13.91 4.38
N SER A 421 0.81 -14.56 4.25
CA SER A 421 2.15 -13.98 4.12
C SER A 421 2.47 -13.57 2.68
N GLN A 422 3.40 -12.62 2.49
CA GLN A 422 3.84 -12.13 1.18
C GLN A 422 5.36 -12.00 1.12
N ASP A 423 5.95 -12.23 -0.07
CA ASP A 423 7.36 -11.97 -0.34
C ASP A 423 7.62 -10.45 -0.34
N VAL A 424 8.75 -10.02 0.22
CA VAL A 424 9.14 -8.60 0.25
C VAL A 424 9.46 -8.02 -1.14
N ARG A 425 9.67 -8.90 -2.15
CA ARG A 425 9.84 -8.53 -3.56
C ARG A 425 8.53 -8.21 -4.28
N GLU A 426 7.37 -8.44 -3.64
CA GLU A 426 6.07 -8.06 -4.17
C GLU A 426 5.72 -6.62 -3.76
N PRO A 427 4.94 -5.88 -4.57
CA PRO A 427 4.43 -4.58 -4.19
C PRO A 427 3.63 -4.65 -2.89
N MET A 428 3.87 -3.70 -1.99
CA MET A 428 3.23 -3.63 -0.68
C MET A 428 1.71 -3.78 -0.77
N PRO A 429 1.10 -4.60 0.08
CA PRO A 429 -0.34 -4.66 0.21
C PRO A 429 -0.89 -3.33 0.77
N VAL A 430 -2.19 -3.09 0.59
CA VAL A 430 -2.85 -1.83 0.97
C VAL A 430 -2.76 -1.54 2.47
N VAL A 431 -2.22 -0.37 2.85
CA VAL A 431 -2.20 0.16 4.21
C VAL A 431 -3.61 0.57 4.63
N THR A 432 -4.08 0.21 5.84
CA THR A 432 -5.42 0.55 6.34
C THR A 432 -5.35 1.58 7.47
N ALA A 433 -6.32 2.49 7.54
CA ALA A 433 -6.38 3.58 8.52
C ALA A 433 -6.67 3.14 9.97
N GLY A 434 -6.87 1.86 10.22
CA GLY A 434 -7.38 1.35 11.51
C GLY A 434 -6.35 0.77 12.46
N GLY A 435 -5.07 1.17 12.41
CA GLY A 435 -4.04 0.73 13.35
C GLY A 435 -2.82 0.03 12.73
N LYS A 436 -1.78 -0.20 13.53
CA LYS A 436 -0.53 -0.87 13.14
C LYS A 436 -0.76 -2.36 12.89
N HIS A 437 -0.84 -2.79 11.64
CA HIS A 437 -1.19 -4.17 11.30
C HIS A 437 -0.27 -4.81 10.27
N LEU A 438 0.80 -4.12 9.89
CA LEU A 438 1.85 -4.65 9.04
C LEU A 438 3.07 -4.98 9.87
N ALA A 439 3.55 -6.20 9.78
CA ALA A 439 4.72 -6.68 10.49
C ALA A 439 5.71 -7.39 9.56
N GLU A 440 6.98 -7.20 9.82
CA GLU A 440 8.07 -7.97 9.25
C GLU A 440 8.33 -9.21 10.09
N VAL A 441 8.51 -10.36 9.45
CA VAL A 441 8.96 -11.60 10.08
C VAL A 441 10.30 -12.00 9.48
N ARG A 442 11.27 -12.32 10.34
CA ARG A 442 12.60 -12.81 9.94
C ARG A 442 12.79 -14.25 10.40
N ALA A 443 13.21 -15.14 9.50
CA ALA A 443 13.63 -16.49 9.83
C ALA A 443 15.16 -16.59 9.74
N PHE A 444 15.77 -17.30 10.67
CA PHE A 444 17.21 -17.46 10.77
C PHE A 444 17.59 -18.87 10.31
N LEU A 445 18.47 -18.99 9.30
CA LEU A 445 18.83 -20.24 8.64
C LEU A 445 20.31 -20.57 8.87
N ILE A 446 20.62 -21.83 9.17
CA ILE A 446 21.99 -22.34 9.22
C ILE A 446 22.17 -23.34 8.09
N LYS A 447 23.27 -23.25 7.33
CA LYS A 447 23.63 -24.26 6.35
C LYS A 447 24.09 -25.53 7.04
N TYR A 448 23.52 -26.66 6.64
CA TYR A 448 23.84 -27.94 7.24
C TYR A 448 25.05 -28.58 6.54
N TYR A 449 26.08 -28.91 7.31
CA TYR A 449 27.18 -29.75 6.90
C TYR A 449 27.31 -30.88 7.92
N GLY A 450 27.05 -32.09 7.54
CA GLY A 450 27.27 -33.19 8.45
C GLY A 450 27.01 -34.53 7.84
N THR A 451 27.64 -35.53 8.41
CA THR A 451 27.51 -36.97 8.15
C THR A 451 26.16 -37.54 8.63
N ALA A 452 25.19 -36.69 8.99
CA ALA A 452 23.84 -37.11 9.31
C ALA A 452 23.04 -37.23 8.02
N VAL A 453 22.70 -38.41 7.63
CA VAL A 453 21.79 -38.72 6.52
C VAL A 453 20.41 -38.23 6.93
N GLY A 454 19.89 -37.21 6.24
CA GLY A 454 18.51 -36.78 6.42
C GLY A 454 17.56 -37.95 6.08
N ALA A 455 16.51 -38.11 6.86
CA ALA A 455 15.42 -39.01 6.49
C ALA A 455 14.64 -38.43 5.31
N PRO A 456 14.17 -39.26 4.35
CA PRO A 456 13.25 -38.82 3.31
C PRO A 456 12.00 -38.19 3.91
N LEU A 457 11.42 -37.19 3.21
CA LEU A 457 10.24 -36.45 3.68
C LEU A 457 8.96 -37.30 3.81
N ASP A 458 8.98 -38.51 3.32
CA ASP A 458 7.91 -39.51 3.34
C ASP A 458 8.04 -40.55 4.50
N GLU A 459 9.11 -40.45 5.33
CA GLU A 459 9.27 -41.27 6.52
C GLU A 459 8.86 -40.54 7.81
N PRO A 460 8.35 -41.24 8.86
CA PRO A 460 8.03 -40.64 10.14
C PRO A 460 9.26 -39.99 10.79
N MET A 461 9.13 -38.73 11.21
CA MET A 461 10.20 -38.01 11.92
C MET A 461 10.63 -38.75 13.18
N HIS A 462 11.94 -38.91 13.37
CA HIS A 462 12.51 -39.35 14.63
C HIS A 462 12.13 -38.40 15.78
N THR A 463 12.02 -38.91 16.99
CA THR A 463 11.61 -38.23 18.21
C THR A 463 12.29 -36.85 18.35
N ALA A 464 11.52 -35.77 18.25
CA ALA A 464 12.00 -34.40 18.46
C ALA A 464 12.40 -34.24 19.93
N THR A 465 13.66 -33.88 20.18
CA THR A 465 14.09 -33.45 21.50
C THR A 465 13.62 -32.04 21.81
N THR A 466 13.50 -31.67 23.08
CA THR A 466 12.83 -30.48 23.57
C THR A 466 13.38 -29.10 23.07
N ASN A 467 14.42 -29.12 22.22
CA ASN A 467 15.08 -27.91 21.68
C ASN A 467 15.23 -27.87 20.15
N ASP A 468 14.63 -28.79 19.40
CA ASP A 468 14.81 -28.86 17.96
C ASP A 468 13.75 -28.03 17.22
N ARG A 469 14.17 -26.88 16.73
CA ARG A 469 13.38 -25.96 15.87
C ARG A 469 13.86 -26.10 14.44
N PHE A 470 13.38 -27.14 13.72
CA PHE A 470 13.92 -27.48 12.40
C PHE A 470 13.02 -27.05 11.23
N GLY A 471 13.62 -26.45 10.22
CA GLY A 471 13.09 -26.34 8.87
C GLY A 471 14.27 -26.38 7.91
N LEU A 472 14.35 -27.42 7.07
CA LEU A 472 15.34 -27.48 5.99
C LEU A 472 14.84 -26.71 4.78
N VAL A 473 15.71 -25.90 4.19
CA VAL A 473 15.44 -25.09 3.00
C VAL A 473 16.57 -25.29 2.01
N THR A 474 16.24 -25.52 0.74
CA THR A 474 17.23 -25.57 -0.34
C THR A 474 17.17 -24.26 -1.13
N ILE A 475 18.25 -23.49 -1.16
CA ILE A 475 18.37 -22.23 -1.89
C ILE A 475 19.56 -22.31 -2.83
N HIS A 476 19.33 -22.14 -4.12
CA HIS A 476 20.36 -22.27 -5.17
C HIS A 476 21.20 -23.56 -5.08
N GLY A 477 20.56 -24.66 -4.68
CA GLY A 477 21.20 -25.97 -4.52
C GLY A 477 21.88 -26.22 -3.16
N ASP A 478 21.95 -25.22 -2.30
CA ASP A 478 22.51 -25.35 -0.94
C ASP A 478 21.43 -25.57 0.11
N GLN A 479 21.69 -26.41 1.10
CA GLN A 479 20.76 -26.68 2.20
C GLN A 479 21.00 -25.75 3.39
N TYR A 480 19.90 -25.22 3.95
CA TYR A 480 19.89 -24.32 5.09
C TYR A 480 18.90 -24.78 6.15
N GLN A 481 19.17 -24.47 7.41
CA GLN A 481 18.28 -24.72 8.54
C GLN A 481 17.74 -23.42 9.10
N ILE A 482 16.42 -23.35 9.37
CA ILE A 482 15.80 -22.19 10.02
C ILE A 482 16.03 -22.27 11.52
N VAL A 483 16.69 -21.31 12.12
CA VAL A 483 17.03 -21.28 13.55
C VAL A 483 16.22 -20.28 14.35
N ASP A 484 15.73 -19.21 13.74
CA ASP A 484 14.83 -18.24 14.37
C ASP A 484 13.95 -17.54 13.32
N ILE A 485 12.88 -16.91 13.77
CA ILE A 485 11.95 -16.13 12.94
C ILE A 485 11.63 -14.84 13.65
N GLY A 486 11.95 -13.72 13.05
CA GLY A 486 11.62 -12.38 13.55
C GLY A 486 10.32 -11.81 12.97
N LEU A 487 9.65 -10.94 13.71
CA LEU A 487 8.42 -10.26 13.30
C LEU A 487 8.40 -8.81 13.80
N ARG A 488 8.27 -7.85 12.88
CA ARG A 488 8.03 -6.43 13.20
C ARG A 488 6.93 -5.80 12.36
N MET A 489 6.34 -4.73 12.86
CA MET A 489 5.41 -3.89 12.11
C MET A 489 6.18 -2.87 11.25
N PHE A 490 5.59 -2.47 10.11
CA PHE A 490 6.15 -1.39 9.31
C PHE A 490 5.99 -0.04 9.96
N LYS A 491 6.94 0.83 9.67
CA LYS A 491 6.90 2.24 10.05
C LYS A 491 6.12 3.05 9.02
N ARG A 492 5.63 4.23 9.42
CA ARG A 492 4.87 5.12 8.54
C ARG A 492 5.62 5.49 7.26
N HIS A 493 6.93 5.76 7.32
CA HIS A 493 7.72 6.10 6.13
C HIS A 493 7.79 4.95 5.11
N GLU A 494 7.93 3.69 5.57
CA GLU A 494 7.91 2.52 4.68
C GLU A 494 6.54 2.36 3.99
N LEU A 495 5.45 2.66 4.71
CA LEU A 495 4.09 2.57 4.18
C LEU A 495 3.77 3.68 3.16
N PHE A 496 4.24 4.91 3.41
CA PHE A 496 4.09 6.01 2.46
C PHE A 496 4.91 5.76 1.20
N ALA A 497 6.19 5.37 1.33
CA ALA A 497 7.02 4.95 0.21
C ALA A 497 6.36 3.82 -0.59
N GLY A 498 5.86 2.77 0.08
CA GLY A 498 5.14 1.67 -0.55
C GLY A 498 3.82 2.07 -1.22
N ASN A 499 3.20 3.18 -0.83
CA ASN A 499 2.03 3.76 -1.52
C ASN A 499 2.42 4.77 -2.62
N GLY A 500 3.73 4.94 -2.89
CA GLY A 500 4.27 5.76 -3.97
C GLY A 500 4.42 7.24 -3.65
N PHE A 501 4.40 7.64 -2.39
CA PHE A 501 4.73 9.00 -1.97
C PHE A 501 6.23 9.25 -2.10
N PRO A 502 6.66 10.50 -2.37
CA PRO A 502 8.06 10.85 -2.41
C PRO A 502 8.71 10.75 -1.02
N PRO A 503 10.05 10.53 -0.94
CA PRO A 503 10.73 10.29 0.33
C PRO A 503 10.77 11.51 1.26
N ASP A 504 10.64 12.71 0.73
CA ASP A 504 10.60 13.99 1.44
C ASP A 504 9.19 14.41 1.87
N TYR A 505 8.16 13.57 1.63
CA TYR A 505 6.80 13.87 2.05
C TYR A 505 6.69 13.94 3.58
N ILE A 506 6.22 15.08 4.10
CA ILE A 506 6.10 15.36 5.53
C ILE A 506 4.94 14.53 6.12
N ILE A 507 5.26 13.61 7.03
CA ILE A 507 4.32 12.64 7.62
C ILE A 507 4.30 12.63 9.15
N ASP A 508 5.12 13.46 9.79
CA ASP A 508 5.39 13.41 11.22
C ASP A 508 5.03 14.70 11.98
N HIS A 509 4.82 15.79 11.28
CA HIS A 509 4.41 17.07 11.87
C HIS A 509 3.55 17.89 10.92
N ASP A 510 2.81 18.85 11.45
CA ASP A 510 2.04 19.85 10.71
C ASP A 510 2.89 21.12 10.43
N VAL A 511 2.29 22.12 9.78
CA VAL A 511 2.94 23.42 9.46
C VAL A 511 3.41 24.20 10.72
N HIS A 512 2.87 23.88 11.88
CA HIS A 512 3.22 24.50 13.16
C HIS A 512 4.25 23.69 13.95
N GLY A 513 4.70 22.56 13.42
CA GLY A 513 5.61 21.63 14.10
C GLY A 513 4.92 20.72 15.12
N ASN A 514 3.59 20.69 15.20
CA ASN A 514 2.89 19.75 16.07
C ASN A 514 3.00 18.32 15.54
N PRO A 515 3.28 17.33 16.40
CA PRO A 515 3.50 15.96 15.94
C PRO A 515 2.22 15.31 15.44
N ILE A 516 2.28 14.70 14.25
CA ILE A 516 1.24 13.79 13.71
C ILE A 516 1.48 12.39 14.28
N THR A 517 0.47 11.80 14.90
CA THR A 517 0.59 10.46 15.47
C THR A 517 0.82 9.41 14.38
N GLU A 518 1.50 8.31 14.72
CA GLU A 518 1.74 7.22 13.76
C GLU A 518 0.43 6.60 13.26
N GLU A 519 -0.58 6.50 14.13
CA GLU A 519 -1.91 5.99 13.77
C GLU A 519 -2.61 6.91 12.77
N SER A 520 -2.59 8.21 13.01
CA SER A 520 -3.14 9.21 12.09
C SER A 520 -2.43 9.19 10.74
N ALA A 521 -1.09 9.20 10.71
CA ALA A 521 -0.32 9.12 9.48
C ALA A 521 -0.66 7.87 8.67
N ILE A 522 -0.68 6.69 9.30
CA ILE A 522 -1.05 5.42 8.65
C ILE A 522 -2.48 5.48 8.09
N ALA A 523 -3.42 6.09 8.83
CA ALA A 523 -4.79 6.27 8.36
C ALA A 523 -4.86 7.13 7.08
N ARG A 524 -4.07 8.21 7.02
CA ARG A 524 -3.98 9.08 5.84
C ARG A 524 -3.34 8.34 4.66
N CYS A 525 -2.26 7.60 4.90
CA CYS A 525 -1.63 6.75 3.88
C CYS A 525 -2.63 5.76 3.26
N GLY A 526 -3.40 5.06 4.11
CA GLY A 526 -4.38 4.07 3.65
C GLY A 526 -5.56 4.65 2.85
N ASN A 527 -5.96 5.90 3.16
CA ASN A 527 -7.02 6.61 2.42
C ASN A 527 -6.49 7.29 1.15
N ALA A 528 -5.18 7.52 1.05
CA ALA A 528 -4.62 8.28 -0.05
C ALA A 528 -4.67 7.53 -1.39
N VAL A 529 -4.89 8.28 -2.44
CA VAL A 529 -4.67 7.86 -3.83
C VAL A 529 -3.15 7.82 -4.07
N PRO A 530 -2.57 6.74 -4.63
CA PRO A 530 -1.18 6.77 -5.10
C PRO A 530 -0.94 7.95 -6.06
N PRO A 531 0.07 8.80 -5.80
CA PRO A 531 0.32 10.01 -6.61
C PRO A 531 0.44 9.73 -8.11
N GLN A 532 1.02 8.59 -8.50
CA GLN A 532 1.24 8.19 -9.88
C GLN A 532 -0.05 8.09 -10.71
N PHE A 533 -1.20 7.81 -10.08
CA PHE A 533 -2.48 7.81 -10.78
C PHE A 533 -2.89 9.22 -11.21
N ALA A 534 -2.86 10.17 -10.28
CA ALA A 534 -3.24 11.54 -10.58
C ALA A 534 -2.27 12.17 -11.58
N GLU A 535 -0.95 11.94 -11.42
CA GLU A 535 0.05 12.38 -12.39
C GLU A 535 -0.24 11.84 -13.79
N ALA A 536 -0.44 10.54 -13.94
CA ALA A 536 -0.68 9.91 -15.24
C ALA A 536 -1.98 10.41 -15.91
N LEU A 537 -3.05 10.56 -15.13
CA LEU A 537 -4.35 11.02 -15.62
C LEU A 537 -4.32 12.50 -16.05
N VAL A 538 -3.66 13.36 -15.26
CA VAL A 538 -3.52 14.79 -15.57
C VAL A 538 -2.65 14.99 -16.81
N ARG A 539 -1.50 14.30 -16.92
CA ARG A 539 -0.64 14.36 -18.10
C ARG A 539 -1.36 13.90 -19.37
N ALA A 540 -2.24 12.91 -19.26
CA ALA A 540 -2.97 12.39 -20.42
C ALA A 540 -4.11 13.31 -20.90
N ASN A 541 -4.72 14.11 -20.04
CA ASN A 541 -5.94 14.86 -20.36
C ASN A 541 -5.77 16.40 -20.31
N LEU A 542 -4.74 16.90 -19.62
CA LEU A 542 -4.43 18.32 -19.45
C LEU A 542 -2.95 18.60 -19.75
N PRO A 543 -2.41 18.11 -20.89
CA PRO A 543 -0.98 18.22 -21.20
C PRO A 543 -0.50 19.69 -21.24
N GLU A 544 -1.37 20.64 -21.59
CA GLU A 544 -1.07 22.06 -21.64
C GLU A 544 -0.84 22.70 -20.25
N LEU A 545 -1.27 22.03 -19.19
CA LEU A 545 -0.99 22.45 -17.80
C LEU A 545 0.27 21.80 -17.24
N CYS A 546 0.83 20.80 -17.94
CA CYS A 546 1.93 20.01 -17.45
C CYS A 546 3.28 20.68 -17.74
N THR A 547 4.21 20.52 -16.80
CA THR A 547 5.62 20.84 -17.03
C THR A 547 6.32 19.62 -17.62
N ASP A 548 7.31 19.87 -18.49
CA ASP A 548 8.22 18.81 -18.90
C ASP A 548 8.92 18.23 -17.67
N LYS A 549 9.06 16.90 -17.63
CA LYS A 549 9.95 16.29 -16.63
C LYS A 549 11.35 16.80 -16.94
N ILE A 550 11.80 17.81 -16.20
CA ILE A 550 13.24 18.07 -16.12
C ILE A 550 13.81 16.78 -15.54
N GLU A 551 14.62 16.09 -16.34
CA GLU A 551 15.40 14.95 -15.88
C GLU A 551 16.20 15.41 -14.66
N GLN A 552 15.72 15.16 -13.47
CA GLN A 552 16.54 15.13 -12.27
C GLN A 552 17.31 13.80 -12.32
N ALA A 553 18.26 13.77 -13.29
CA ALA A 553 19.33 12.81 -13.32
C ALA A 553 20.56 13.54 -12.81
N ALA A 554 20.93 13.30 -11.58
CA ALA A 554 22.33 13.31 -11.12
C ALA A 554 22.39 12.61 -9.77
#